data_55159b08519fd2cd41d4911595798b01
#
_entry.id   55159b08519fd2cd41d4911595798b01
#
_cell.length_a   1.000
_cell.length_b   1.000
_cell.length_c   1.000
_cell.angle_alpha   90.00
_cell.angle_beta   90.00
_cell.angle_gamma   90.00
#
_symmetry.space_group_name_H-M   'P 1'
#
loop_
_entity.id
_entity.type
_entity.pdbx_description
1 polymer ?
#
loop_
_entity_poly.entity_id
_entity_poly.type
_entity_poly.pdbx_seq_one_letter_code
_entity_poly.pdbx_strand_id
1 'polypeptide(L)'
;MEIKSRDKLEPGDVLAKPIYNSNGVALLPAGAVLSESNIDRLRKDYNDISEFFCVDTPGTENIIIEDNIGEEVRIKTSIAIRNKQIREIIEQSKVISHQIINYNIHDVDFYDTRNKSDYVTRHAVNVAIVSCIIAKSMGYSEKELEEITLAGLLHDFARSNQSDSNIEKLYTDRLKCKKEEILPYLTVDLLKDTDFVRTGEISQNVLSSILCHHEHQNGQGYYKVPAEIIKKHKYASILHVADIYDTLSNNDTKSILIDLPENALYLFNRSGGMTPKNIITYFMKDYGAVSESQRLFDPTVVKHFIKCVSIYSKGRRVKLSNGDIAVVNRNFLGHSDRPEVVVIDGTLKGKTINLTENVNYLNLSVIDYVHDEKDYKLKM
;
A
#
# COMPACT_ATOMS: atom_id res chain seq x y z
N MET A 1 7.98 -17.61 4.75
CA MET A 1 6.96 -17.00 5.60
C MET A 1 5.60 -17.50 5.14
N GLU A 2 4.80 -17.98 6.03
CA GLU A 2 3.42 -18.44 5.78
C GLU A 2 2.45 -17.51 6.47
N ILE A 3 1.33 -17.19 5.80
CA ILE A 3 0.22 -16.49 6.46
C ILE A 3 -0.72 -17.56 6.98
N LYS A 4 -0.87 -17.64 8.29
CA LYS A 4 -1.77 -18.58 8.95
C LYS A 4 -3.04 -17.89 9.43
N SER A 5 -4.19 -18.49 9.16
CA SER A 5 -5.41 -18.11 9.86
C SER A 5 -5.34 -18.56 11.32
N ARG A 6 -6.10 -17.92 12.20
CA ARG A 6 -6.14 -18.19 13.63
C ARG A 6 -6.33 -19.67 13.97
N ASP A 7 -7.18 -20.36 13.22
CA ASP A 7 -7.49 -21.77 13.44
C ASP A 7 -6.34 -22.72 13.02
N LYS A 8 -5.40 -22.21 12.22
CA LYS A 8 -4.23 -22.97 11.73
C LYS A 8 -2.96 -22.70 12.55
N LEU A 9 -3.02 -21.86 13.58
CA LEU A 9 -1.88 -21.66 14.47
C LEU A 9 -1.62 -22.91 15.30
N GLU A 10 -0.34 -23.29 15.37
CA GLU A 10 0.15 -24.45 16.10
C GLU A 10 1.22 -24.04 17.12
N PRO A 11 1.30 -24.72 18.28
CA PRO A 11 2.39 -24.51 19.23
C PRO A 11 3.75 -24.73 18.54
N GLY A 12 4.67 -23.78 18.74
CA GLY A 12 5.97 -23.79 18.08
C GLY A 12 6.04 -22.88 16.83
N ASP A 13 4.92 -22.34 16.33
CA ASP A 13 4.95 -21.31 15.29
C ASP A 13 5.74 -20.10 15.78
N VAL A 14 6.60 -19.56 14.91
CA VAL A 14 7.39 -18.36 15.19
C VAL A 14 6.80 -17.19 14.43
N LEU A 15 6.50 -16.09 15.11
CA LEU A 15 5.96 -14.90 14.47
C LEU A 15 7.02 -14.19 13.64
N ALA A 16 6.75 -13.96 12.37
CA ALA A 16 7.58 -13.15 11.49
C ALA A 16 7.32 -11.63 11.65
N LYS A 17 6.12 -11.26 12.14
CA LYS A 17 5.72 -9.89 12.46
C LYS A 17 5.16 -9.81 13.87
N PRO A 18 5.26 -8.65 14.56
CA PRO A 18 4.60 -8.45 15.84
C PRO A 18 3.08 -8.47 15.67
N ILE A 19 2.37 -8.88 16.73
CA ILE A 19 0.91 -8.83 16.80
C ILE A 19 0.50 -7.67 17.70
N TYR A 20 -0.46 -6.87 17.23
CA TYR A 20 -1.06 -5.75 17.97
C TYR A 20 -2.55 -5.96 18.14
N ASN A 21 -3.12 -5.41 19.21
CA ASN A 21 -4.56 -5.31 19.34
C ASN A 21 -5.12 -4.11 18.54
N SER A 22 -6.46 -4.00 18.50
CA SER A 22 -7.17 -2.90 17.82
C SER A 22 -6.83 -1.50 18.34
N ASN A 23 -6.20 -1.39 19.52
CA ASN A 23 -5.75 -0.12 20.13
C ASN A 23 -4.26 0.18 19.85
N GLY A 24 -3.57 -0.66 19.07
CA GLY A 24 -2.15 -0.48 18.76
C GLY A 24 -1.19 -0.91 19.87
N VAL A 25 -1.66 -1.67 20.86
CA VAL A 25 -0.80 -2.21 21.92
C VAL A 25 -0.22 -3.53 21.45
N ALA A 26 1.12 -3.63 21.48
CA ALA A 26 1.82 -4.87 21.12
C ALA A 26 1.45 -6.01 22.08
N LEU A 27 0.95 -7.10 21.52
CA LEU A 27 0.58 -8.31 22.25
C LEU A 27 1.73 -9.33 22.29
N LEU A 28 2.36 -9.55 21.15
CA LEU A 28 3.50 -10.44 20.96
C LEU A 28 4.48 -9.83 19.98
N PRO A 29 5.79 -9.85 20.26
CA PRO A 29 6.80 -9.32 19.35
C PRO A 29 7.08 -10.27 18.17
N ALA A 30 7.68 -9.74 17.09
CA ALA A 30 8.29 -10.58 16.07
C ALA A 30 9.35 -11.48 16.68
N GLY A 31 9.49 -12.71 16.17
CA GLY A 31 10.36 -13.74 16.73
C GLY A 31 9.76 -14.50 17.92
N ALA A 32 8.57 -14.10 18.42
CA ALA A 32 7.91 -14.85 19.49
C ALA A 32 7.52 -16.26 19.00
N VAL A 33 7.88 -17.27 19.79
CA VAL A 33 7.43 -18.66 19.60
C VAL A 33 6.06 -18.81 20.26
N LEU A 34 5.05 -19.21 19.51
CA LEU A 34 3.70 -19.36 20.01
C LEU A 34 3.59 -20.61 20.92
N SER A 35 3.19 -20.41 22.17
CA SER A 35 2.77 -21.47 23.08
C SER A 35 1.29 -21.79 22.90
N GLU A 36 0.83 -22.93 23.38
CA GLU A 36 -0.59 -23.28 23.44
C GLU A 36 -1.40 -22.18 24.15
N SER A 37 -0.89 -21.66 25.26
CA SER A 37 -1.52 -20.56 26.01
C SER A 37 -1.60 -19.25 25.18
N ASN A 38 -0.59 -18.93 24.37
CA ASN A 38 -0.65 -17.76 23.48
C ASN A 38 -1.76 -17.94 22.44
N ILE A 39 -1.84 -19.12 21.81
CA ILE A 39 -2.82 -19.45 20.78
C ILE A 39 -4.24 -19.40 21.35
N ASP A 40 -4.47 -20.01 22.52
CA ASP A 40 -5.77 -19.98 23.18
C ASP A 40 -6.22 -18.56 23.51
N ARG A 41 -5.29 -17.72 23.99
CA ARG A 41 -5.55 -16.30 24.24
C ARG A 41 -5.89 -15.55 22.95
N LEU A 42 -5.14 -15.77 21.85
CA LEU A 42 -5.42 -15.16 20.56
C LEU A 42 -6.78 -15.60 20.00
N ARG A 43 -7.16 -16.86 20.21
CA ARG A 43 -8.46 -17.40 19.79
C ARG A 43 -9.63 -16.84 20.59
N LYS A 44 -9.44 -16.61 21.89
CA LYS A 44 -10.50 -16.21 22.81
C LYS A 44 -10.71 -14.71 22.88
N ASP A 45 -9.62 -13.96 23.01
CA ASP A 45 -9.66 -12.56 23.43
C ASP A 45 -9.45 -11.58 22.25
N TYR A 46 -8.93 -12.06 21.10
CA TYR A 46 -8.54 -11.20 19.97
C TYR A 46 -9.18 -11.65 18.65
N ASN A 47 -10.51 -11.56 18.59
CA ASN A 47 -11.31 -11.98 17.44
C ASN A 47 -11.14 -11.06 16.20
N ASP A 48 -10.61 -9.87 16.39
CA ASP A 48 -10.29 -8.87 15.38
C ASP A 48 -9.04 -9.20 14.55
N ILE A 49 -8.17 -10.11 15.04
CA ILE A 49 -6.98 -10.55 14.33
C ILE A 49 -7.27 -11.84 13.60
N SER A 50 -7.31 -11.82 12.28
CA SER A 50 -7.68 -12.98 11.45
C SER A 50 -6.47 -13.72 10.84
N GLU A 51 -5.34 -13.06 10.66
CA GLU A 51 -4.18 -13.58 9.97
C GLU A 51 -2.88 -13.33 10.73
N PHE A 52 -1.99 -14.29 10.68
CA PHE A 52 -0.72 -14.30 11.41
C PHE A 52 0.42 -14.61 10.46
N PHE A 53 1.45 -13.80 10.50
CA PHE A 53 2.66 -14.00 9.72
C PHE A 53 3.62 -14.88 10.50
N CYS A 54 3.81 -16.11 10.05
CA CYS A 54 4.67 -17.09 10.71
C CYS A 54 5.93 -17.37 9.88
N VAL A 55 7.03 -17.64 10.56
CA VAL A 55 8.25 -18.18 9.94
C VAL A 55 7.97 -19.63 9.57
N ASP A 56 8.10 -19.96 8.30
CA ASP A 56 7.65 -21.24 7.75
C ASP A 56 8.80 -22.22 7.51
N THR A 57 10.04 -21.74 7.54
CA THR A 57 11.18 -22.55 7.08
C THR A 57 12.35 -22.45 8.05
N PRO A 58 12.87 -23.56 8.56
CA PRO A 58 14.12 -23.59 9.34
C PRO A 58 15.26 -22.91 8.57
N GLY A 59 16.01 -22.04 9.24
CA GLY A 59 17.09 -21.24 8.66
C GLY A 59 16.67 -19.85 8.16
N THR A 60 15.39 -19.49 8.28
CA THR A 60 14.88 -18.14 7.95
C THR A 60 14.44 -17.35 9.18
N GLU A 61 14.76 -17.82 10.37
CA GLU A 61 14.39 -17.22 11.65
C GLU A 61 14.92 -15.78 11.82
N ASN A 62 16.02 -15.47 11.12
CA ASN A 62 16.64 -14.14 11.11
C ASN A 62 16.01 -13.19 10.08
N ILE A 63 15.09 -13.66 9.23
CA ILE A 63 14.36 -12.80 8.29
C ILE A 63 13.18 -12.17 9.03
N ILE A 64 13.49 -11.29 9.97
CA ILE A 64 12.50 -10.46 10.65
C ILE A 64 12.07 -9.36 9.67
N ILE A 65 10.76 -9.25 9.44
CA ILE A 65 10.21 -8.14 8.69
C ILE A 65 10.16 -6.94 9.62
N GLU A 66 11.17 -6.09 9.53
CA GLU A 66 11.12 -4.79 10.17
C GLU A 66 10.04 -3.95 9.48
N ASP A 67 9.02 -3.59 10.23
CA ASP A 67 8.05 -2.60 9.78
C ASP A 67 8.68 -1.21 9.95
N ASN A 68 9.15 -0.66 8.86
CA ASN A 68 9.83 0.64 8.83
C ASN A 68 8.90 1.80 9.26
N ILE A 69 7.59 1.63 9.09
CA ILE A 69 6.57 2.51 9.68
C ILE A 69 5.77 1.63 10.62
N GLY A 70 6.11 1.70 11.90
CA GLY A 70 5.63 0.78 12.92
C GLY A 70 4.11 0.60 12.87
N GLU A 71 3.64 -0.62 13.03
CA GLU A 71 2.20 -0.96 13.01
C GLU A 71 1.43 -0.12 14.04
N GLU A 72 2.06 0.28 15.14
CA GLU A 72 1.48 1.20 16.12
C GLU A 72 1.07 2.54 15.48
N VAL A 73 1.95 3.13 14.64
CA VAL A 73 1.66 4.40 13.93
C VAL A 73 0.52 4.19 12.94
N ARG A 74 0.51 3.08 12.21
CA ARG A 74 -0.56 2.73 11.26
C ARG A 74 -1.91 2.59 11.95
N ILE A 75 -1.96 1.90 13.09
CA ILE A 75 -3.19 1.71 13.86
C ILE A 75 -3.67 3.02 14.46
N LYS A 76 -2.79 3.81 15.10
CA LYS A 76 -3.15 5.12 15.67
C LYS A 76 -3.72 6.05 14.59
N THR A 77 -3.07 6.08 13.43
CA THR A 77 -3.54 6.89 12.28
C THR A 77 -4.91 6.41 11.79
N SER A 78 -5.10 5.10 11.66
CA SER A 78 -6.39 4.53 11.26
C SER A 78 -7.52 4.86 12.25
N ILE A 79 -7.23 4.84 13.55
CA ILE A 79 -8.17 5.25 14.60
C ILE A 79 -8.51 6.74 14.49
N ALA A 80 -7.50 7.60 14.27
CA ALA A 80 -7.70 9.03 14.10
C ALA A 80 -8.60 9.37 12.90
N ILE A 81 -8.38 8.68 11.76
CA ILE A 81 -9.20 8.82 10.54
C ILE A 81 -10.64 8.35 10.82
N ARG A 82 -10.81 7.17 11.43
CA ARG A 82 -12.13 6.62 11.79
C ARG A 82 -12.92 7.55 12.69
N ASN A 83 -12.25 8.14 13.67
CA ASN A 83 -12.87 9.03 14.67
C ASN A 83 -12.88 10.50 14.22
N LYS A 84 -12.44 10.80 13.00
CA LYS A 84 -12.41 12.17 12.42
C LYS A 84 -11.64 13.19 13.25
N GLN A 85 -10.58 12.75 13.88
CA GLN A 85 -9.72 13.58 14.72
C GLN A 85 -8.69 14.30 13.85
N ILE A 86 -9.10 15.38 13.14
CA ILE A 86 -8.27 16.08 12.14
C ILE A 86 -6.93 16.51 12.73
N ARG A 87 -6.88 17.03 13.96
CA ARG A 87 -5.63 17.40 14.62
C ARG A 87 -4.69 16.20 14.75
N GLU A 88 -5.20 15.08 15.18
CA GLU A 88 -4.39 13.86 15.31
C GLU A 88 -3.92 13.37 13.94
N ILE A 89 -4.76 13.46 12.89
CA ILE A 89 -4.35 13.12 11.52
C ILE A 89 -3.20 14.01 11.05
N ILE A 90 -3.22 15.31 11.34
CA ILE A 90 -2.13 16.25 11.04
C ILE A 90 -0.84 15.85 11.78
N GLU A 91 -0.93 15.50 13.07
CA GLU A 91 0.25 15.06 13.83
C GLU A 91 0.79 13.72 13.30
N GLN A 92 -0.09 12.77 12.96
CA GLN A 92 0.34 11.49 12.39
C GLN A 92 0.96 11.66 11.00
N SER A 93 0.54 12.61 10.18
CA SER A 93 1.20 12.89 8.90
C SER A 93 2.65 13.30 9.06
N LYS A 94 2.96 14.11 10.08
CA LYS A 94 4.34 14.49 10.44
C LYS A 94 5.14 13.30 10.94
N VAL A 95 4.55 12.46 11.80
CA VAL A 95 5.21 11.25 12.30
C VAL A 95 5.60 10.33 11.15
N ILE A 96 4.68 10.05 10.22
CA ILE A 96 4.92 9.18 9.06
C ILE A 96 6.00 9.76 8.15
N SER A 97 5.90 11.04 7.77
CA SER A 97 6.88 11.68 6.90
C SER A 97 8.27 11.72 7.52
N HIS A 98 8.39 12.05 8.82
CA HIS A 98 9.65 12.03 9.54
C HIS A 98 10.26 10.63 9.65
N GLN A 99 9.45 9.59 9.85
CA GLN A 99 9.96 8.22 9.83
C GLN A 99 10.51 7.86 8.44
N ILE A 100 9.80 8.21 7.35
CA ILE A 100 10.27 7.99 5.98
C ILE A 100 11.58 8.72 5.70
N ILE A 101 11.77 9.92 6.24
CA ILE A 101 13.00 10.69 6.09
C ILE A 101 14.12 10.08 6.94
N ASN A 102 13.91 9.92 8.23
CA ASN A 102 14.96 9.58 9.23
C ASN A 102 15.46 8.14 9.08
N TYR A 103 14.57 7.18 8.78
CA TYR A 103 14.96 5.79 8.53
C TYR A 103 15.32 5.52 7.08
N ASN A 104 15.39 6.58 6.26
CA ASN A 104 15.76 6.50 4.86
C ASN A 104 14.96 5.44 4.08
N ILE A 105 13.66 5.36 4.35
CA ILE A 105 12.77 4.42 3.69
C ILE A 105 12.65 4.80 2.22
N HIS A 106 12.97 3.88 1.34
CA HIS A 106 13.01 4.10 -0.10
C HIS A 106 12.07 3.19 -0.87
N ASP A 107 11.65 2.09 -0.27
CA ASP A 107 10.85 1.07 -0.90
C ASP A 107 9.51 0.89 -0.20
N VAL A 108 8.54 0.51 -1.01
CA VAL A 108 7.21 0.17 -0.57
C VAL A 108 7.10 -1.35 -0.58
N ASP A 109 6.99 -1.93 0.60
CA ASP A 109 6.74 -3.34 0.78
C ASP A 109 5.43 -3.50 1.55
N PHE A 110 4.31 -3.59 0.81
CA PHE A 110 3.01 -3.76 1.42
C PHE A 110 2.64 -5.21 1.61
N TYR A 111 2.77 -5.63 2.84
CA TYR A 111 2.15 -6.81 3.39
C TYR A 111 1.07 -6.37 4.37
N ASP A 112 -0.09 -5.97 3.86
CA ASP A 112 -1.19 -5.56 4.72
C ASP A 112 -2.36 -6.53 4.54
N THR A 113 -2.63 -7.30 5.59
CA THR A 113 -3.83 -8.12 5.69
C THR A 113 -4.94 -7.21 6.19
N ARG A 114 -5.85 -6.88 5.29
CA ARG A 114 -6.94 -5.95 5.60
C ARG A 114 -8.21 -6.69 5.90
N ASN A 115 -8.80 -6.38 7.04
CA ASN A 115 -10.20 -6.70 7.28
C ASN A 115 -11.10 -5.71 6.53
N LYS A 116 -12.26 -6.17 6.05
CA LYS A 116 -13.25 -5.31 5.37
C LYS A 116 -13.63 -4.08 6.20
N SER A 117 -13.70 -4.24 7.54
CA SER A 117 -14.05 -3.16 8.46
C SER A 117 -13.02 -2.02 8.52
N ASP A 118 -11.74 -2.30 8.21
CA ASP A 118 -10.65 -1.34 8.35
C ASP A 118 -10.11 -0.85 7.01
N TYR A 119 -10.69 -1.34 5.90
CA TYR A 119 -10.18 -1.06 4.57
C TYR A 119 -9.95 0.44 4.31
N VAL A 120 -10.98 1.27 4.50
CA VAL A 120 -10.93 2.71 4.17
C VAL A 120 -9.80 3.43 4.92
N THR A 121 -9.65 3.13 6.21
CA THR A 121 -8.64 3.81 7.03
C THR A 121 -7.23 3.32 6.74
N ARG A 122 -7.03 2.02 6.53
CA ARG A 122 -5.74 1.45 6.16
C ARG A 122 -5.32 1.84 4.75
N HIS A 123 -6.25 1.89 3.81
CA HIS A 123 -6.05 2.41 2.48
C HIS A 123 -5.48 3.85 2.54
N ALA A 124 -6.12 4.73 3.29
CA ALA A 124 -5.64 6.11 3.43
C ALA A 124 -4.20 6.18 4.00
N VAL A 125 -3.88 5.34 4.99
CA VAL A 125 -2.51 5.27 5.55
C VAL A 125 -1.51 4.79 4.49
N ASN A 126 -1.86 3.77 3.73
CA ASN A 126 -0.98 3.25 2.68
C ASN A 126 -0.77 4.25 1.55
N VAL A 127 -1.84 4.89 1.06
CA VAL A 127 -1.76 5.96 0.06
C VAL A 127 -0.84 7.08 0.54
N ALA A 128 -0.94 7.49 1.81
CA ALA A 128 -0.07 8.51 2.39
C ALA A 128 1.41 8.09 2.38
N ILE A 129 1.71 6.84 2.79
CA ILE A 129 3.07 6.30 2.83
C ILE A 129 3.66 6.23 1.42
N VAL A 130 2.93 5.64 0.46
CA VAL A 130 3.38 5.53 -0.95
C VAL A 130 3.63 6.90 -1.55
N SER A 131 2.68 7.83 -1.36
CA SER A 131 2.80 9.20 -1.87
C SER A 131 4.04 9.90 -1.31
N CYS A 132 4.30 9.77 -0.01
CA CYS A 132 5.47 10.34 0.63
C CYS A 132 6.78 9.76 0.07
N ILE A 133 6.87 8.44 -0.12
CA ILE A 133 8.05 7.76 -0.67
C ILE A 133 8.29 8.19 -2.13
N ILE A 134 7.24 8.26 -2.96
CA ILE A 134 7.35 8.77 -4.33
C ILE A 134 7.86 10.22 -4.33
N ALA A 135 7.23 11.10 -3.53
CA ALA A 135 7.61 12.50 -3.43
C ALA A 135 9.07 12.67 -2.95
N LYS A 136 9.49 11.88 -1.95
CA LYS A 136 10.90 11.84 -1.50
C LYS A 136 11.84 11.46 -2.64
N SER A 137 11.51 10.43 -3.43
CA SER A 137 12.27 10.03 -4.61
C SER A 137 12.34 11.12 -5.68
N MET A 138 11.32 11.99 -5.76
CA MET A 138 11.27 13.14 -6.65
C MET A 138 12.03 14.36 -6.11
N GLY A 139 12.56 14.32 -4.89
CA GLY A 139 13.33 15.39 -4.27
C GLY A 139 12.51 16.51 -3.63
N TYR A 140 11.29 16.22 -3.21
CA TYR A 140 10.46 17.19 -2.47
C TYR A 140 11.07 17.50 -1.09
N SER A 141 10.87 18.73 -0.62
CA SER A 141 11.32 19.19 0.70
C SER A 141 10.54 18.54 1.84
N GLU A 142 11.09 18.53 3.07
CA GLU A 142 10.42 17.95 4.25
C GLU A 142 9.01 18.49 4.45
N LYS A 143 8.81 19.81 4.31
CA LYS A 143 7.49 20.42 4.42
C LYS A 143 6.52 19.88 3.36
N GLU A 144 6.98 19.69 2.13
CA GLU A 144 6.16 19.12 1.07
C GLU A 144 5.87 17.64 1.30
N LEU A 145 6.79 16.90 1.92
CA LEU A 145 6.57 15.52 2.33
C LEU A 145 5.50 15.42 3.44
N GLU A 146 5.47 16.35 4.38
CA GLU A 146 4.38 16.44 5.38
C GLU A 146 3.05 16.74 4.70
N GLU A 147 2.99 17.73 3.80
CA GLU A 147 1.77 18.12 3.09
C GLU A 147 1.20 16.99 2.23
N ILE A 148 2.04 16.27 1.47
CA ILE A 148 1.58 15.17 0.62
C ILE A 148 1.15 13.95 1.45
N THR A 149 1.83 13.69 2.57
CA THR A 149 1.42 12.65 3.51
C THR A 149 0.04 12.99 4.08
N LEU A 150 -0.18 14.24 4.49
CA LEU A 150 -1.48 14.69 4.98
C LEU A 150 -2.56 14.59 3.89
N ALA A 151 -2.25 14.97 2.65
CA ALA A 151 -3.17 14.82 1.53
C ALA A 151 -3.57 13.36 1.31
N GLY A 152 -2.62 12.42 1.40
CA GLY A 152 -2.89 10.98 1.32
C GLY A 152 -3.76 10.46 2.46
N LEU A 153 -3.55 10.93 3.71
CA LEU A 153 -4.40 10.54 4.85
C LEU A 153 -5.84 11.06 4.72
N LEU A 154 -6.02 12.21 4.07
CA LEU A 154 -7.31 12.88 3.97
C LEU A 154 -8.02 12.67 2.62
N HIS A 155 -7.41 12.05 1.59
CA HIS A 155 -7.96 12.04 0.23
C HIS A 155 -9.38 11.48 0.15
N ASP A 156 -9.67 10.45 0.93
CA ASP A 156 -10.96 9.75 1.02
C ASP A 156 -11.70 10.01 2.35
N PHE A 157 -11.44 11.14 3.03
CA PHE A 157 -12.00 11.45 4.35
C PHE A 157 -13.54 11.43 4.37
N ALA A 158 -14.20 11.83 3.29
CA ALA A 158 -15.65 11.73 3.15
C ALA A 158 -16.16 10.28 3.15
N ARG A 159 -15.37 9.32 2.66
CA ARG A 159 -15.74 7.89 2.62
C ARG A 159 -15.83 7.29 4.03
N SER A 160 -15.01 7.75 4.95
CA SER A 160 -15.08 7.34 6.37
C SER A 160 -16.34 7.88 7.07
N ASN A 161 -17.10 8.73 6.37
CA ASN A 161 -18.25 9.47 6.87
C ASN A 161 -19.58 8.85 6.45
N GLN A 162 -19.75 7.52 6.52
CA GLN A 162 -20.94 6.78 6.05
C GLN A 162 -22.31 7.22 6.63
N SER A 163 -22.38 8.32 7.35
CA SER A 163 -23.55 8.66 8.13
C SER A 163 -24.61 9.54 7.44
N ASP A 164 -24.39 10.02 6.21
CA ASP A 164 -25.41 10.86 5.58
C ASP A 164 -25.66 10.52 4.10
N SER A 165 -26.40 9.41 3.90
CA SER A 165 -26.94 9.05 2.58
C SER A 165 -27.75 10.19 1.93
N ASN A 166 -28.27 11.13 2.73
CA ASN A 166 -29.01 12.29 2.27
C ASN A 166 -28.10 13.37 1.69
N ILE A 167 -26.93 13.59 2.30
CA ILE A 167 -25.93 14.55 1.78
C ILE A 167 -25.36 14.02 0.46
N GLU A 168 -24.91 12.77 0.40
CA GLU A 168 -24.43 12.15 -0.83
C GLU A 168 -25.48 12.25 -1.95
N LYS A 169 -26.76 11.91 -1.65
CA LYS A 169 -27.84 11.98 -2.61
C LYS A 169 -28.09 13.42 -3.09
N LEU A 170 -28.08 14.39 -2.17
CA LEU A 170 -28.28 15.80 -2.51
C LEU A 170 -27.21 16.28 -3.50
N TYR A 171 -25.94 15.90 -3.29
CA TYR A 171 -24.85 16.31 -4.17
C TYR A 171 -24.86 15.55 -5.51
N THR A 172 -25.11 14.25 -5.52
CA THR A 172 -25.21 13.47 -6.76
C THR A 172 -26.35 13.96 -7.64
N ASP A 173 -27.51 14.25 -7.06
CA ASP A 173 -28.66 14.82 -7.78
C ASP A 173 -28.35 16.22 -8.32
N ARG A 174 -27.64 17.05 -7.54
CA ARG A 174 -27.28 18.43 -7.93
C ARG A 174 -26.21 18.47 -9.03
N LEU A 175 -25.17 17.63 -8.93
CA LEU A 175 -24.03 17.62 -9.84
C LEU A 175 -24.22 16.65 -11.00
N LYS A 176 -25.25 15.80 -10.97
CA LYS A 176 -25.55 14.76 -11.98
C LYS A 176 -24.34 13.84 -12.24
N CYS A 177 -23.61 13.49 -11.18
CA CYS A 177 -22.42 12.63 -11.21
C CYS A 177 -22.67 11.33 -10.46
N LYS A 178 -21.78 10.35 -10.62
CA LYS A 178 -21.82 9.12 -9.83
C LYS A 178 -21.43 9.39 -8.37
N LYS A 179 -21.82 8.48 -7.48
CA LYS A 179 -21.52 8.58 -6.05
C LYS A 179 -20.02 8.71 -5.78
N GLU A 180 -19.21 7.93 -6.48
CA GLU A 180 -17.77 7.91 -6.33
C GLU A 180 -17.12 9.21 -6.80
N GLU A 181 -17.62 9.80 -7.88
CA GLU A 181 -17.14 11.06 -8.45
C GLU A 181 -17.34 12.25 -7.51
N ILE A 182 -18.26 12.15 -6.53
CA ILE A 182 -18.51 13.23 -5.58
C ILE A 182 -17.59 13.21 -4.36
N LEU A 183 -16.95 12.07 -4.04
CA LEU A 183 -16.17 11.89 -2.80
C LEU A 183 -15.03 12.90 -2.62
N PRO A 184 -14.20 13.20 -3.64
CA PRO A 184 -13.15 14.21 -3.51
C PRO A 184 -13.72 15.60 -3.21
N TYR A 185 -14.83 15.95 -3.86
CA TYR A 185 -15.53 17.24 -3.61
C TYR A 185 -16.07 17.29 -2.17
N LEU A 186 -16.77 16.25 -1.72
CA LEU A 186 -17.29 16.17 -0.35
C LEU A 186 -16.17 16.25 0.69
N THR A 187 -15.03 15.60 0.42
CA THR A 187 -13.87 15.68 1.30
C THR A 187 -13.39 17.12 1.45
N VAL A 188 -13.22 17.83 0.34
CA VAL A 188 -12.81 19.24 0.37
C VAL A 188 -13.88 20.11 1.04
N ASP A 189 -15.16 19.87 0.77
CA ASP A 189 -16.28 20.62 1.39
C ASP A 189 -16.32 20.46 2.91
N LEU A 190 -16.04 19.27 3.42
CA LEU A 190 -15.93 19.00 4.88
C LEU A 190 -14.73 19.70 5.52
N LEU A 191 -13.63 19.89 4.80
CA LEU A 191 -12.38 20.42 5.34
C LEU A 191 -12.26 21.95 5.20
N LYS A 192 -12.77 22.56 4.11
CA LYS A 192 -12.51 23.95 3.70
C LYS A 192 -12.86 25.02 4.76
N ASP A 193 -13.88 24.77 5.57
CA ASP A 193 -14.36 25.70 6.58
C ASP A 193 -13.81 25.43 7.98
N THR A 194 -12.89 24.49 8.11
CA THR A 194 -12.24 24.17 9.38
C THR A 194 -11.20 25.22 9.79
N ASP A 195 -10.93 25.33 11.08
CA ASP A 195 -9.87 26.21 11.59
C ASP A 195 -8.49 25.79 11.04
N PHE A 196 -8.27 24.51 10.77
CA PHE A 196 -7.02 23.99 10.21
C PHE A 196 -6.70 24.55 8.82
N VAL A 197 -7.71 24.82 8.01
CA VAL A 197 -7.53 25.51 6.72
C VAL A 197 -7.32 27.01 6.94
N ARG A 198 -8.07 27.64 7.85
CA ARG A 198 -7.91 29.07 8.16
C ARG A 198 -6.53 29.39 8.76
N THR A 199 -5.97 28.51 9.58
CA THR A 199 -4.63 28.66 10.15
C THR A 199 -3.50 28.23 9.21
N GLY A 200 -3.83 27.61 8.07
CA GLY A 200 -2.86 27.13 7.08
C GLY A 200 -2.20 25.79 7.45
N GLU A 201 -2.67 25.09 8.48
CA GLU A 201 -2.23 23.73 8.80
C GLU A 201 -2.64 22.73 7.71
N ILE A 202 -3.78 22.94 7.06
CA ILE A 202 -4.18 22.29 5.81
C ILE A 202 -4.06 23.33 4.69
N SER A 203 -3.07 23.18 3.83
CA SER A 203 -2.78 24.14 2.77
C SER A 203 -3.72 23.99 1.58
N GLN A 204 -3.79 25.03 0.73
CA GLN A 204 -4.53 24.98 -0.53
C GLN A 204 -3.97 23.91 -1.50
N ASN A 205 -2.68 23.60 -1.41
CA ASN A 205 -2.07 22.50 -2.18
C ASN A 205 -2.66 21.15 -1.77
N VAL A 206 -2.87 20.92 -0.47
CA VAL A 206 -3.52 19.70 0.05
C VAL A 206 -4.93 19.59 -0.48
N LEU A 207 -5.76 20.62 -0.30
CA LEU A 207 -7.16 20.61 -0.73
C LEU A 207 -7.34 20.43 -2.23
N SER A 208 -6.56 21.18 -3.03
CA SER A 208 -6.65 21.09 -4.50
C SER A 208 -6.16 19.74 -5.02
N SER A 209 -5.16 19.15 -4.36
CA SER A 209 -4.67 17.83 -4.72
C SER A 209 -5.66 16.72 -4.38
N ILE A 210 -6.35 16.83 -3.24
CA ILE A 210 -7.46 15.94 -2.89
C ILE A 210 -8.59 16.06 -3.92
N LEU A 211 -8.95 17.27 -4.34
CA LEU A 211 -10.01 17.46 -5.35
C LEU A 211 -9.66 16.81 -6.68
N CYS A 212 -8.39 16.84 -7.09
CA CYS A 212 -7.94 16.46 -8.43
C CYS A 212 -7.25 15.09 -8.50
N HIS A 213 -7.22 14.28 -7.42
CA HIS A 213 -6.45 13.04 -7.45
C HIS A 213 -7.01 11.94 -8.37
N HIS A 214 -8.27 12.02 -8.78
CA HIS A 214 -8.85 11.13 -9.80
C HIS A 214 -8.85 11.75 -11.21
N GLU A 215 -8.09 12.83 -11.42
CA GLU A 215 -7.92 13.37 -12.75
C GLU A 215 -6.80 12.65 -13.51
N HIS A 216 -7.05 12.37 -14.78
CA HIS A 216 -6.13 11.64 -15.66
C HIS A 216 -5.31 12.58 -16.54
N GLN A 217 -4.08 12.21 -16.89
CA GLN A 217 -3.22 12.98 -17.81
C GLN A 217 -3.86 13.20 -19.20
N ASN A 218 -4.74 12.29 -19.62
CA ASN A 218 -5.52 12.44 -20.87
C ASN A 218 -6.76 13.33 -20.74
N GLY A 219 -7.01 13.95 -19.58
CA GLY A 219 -8.16 14.79 -19.32
C GLY A 219 -9.52 14.06 -19.23
N GLN A 220 -9.50 12.75 -18.99
CA GLN A 220 -10.73 11.93 -18.88
C GLN A 220 -11.00 11.45 -17.44
N GLY A 221 -10.49 12.18 -16.44
CA GLY A 221 -10.81 11.95 -15.03
C GLY A 221 -12.24 12.35 -14.66
N TYR A 222 -12.55 12.39 -13.38
CA TYR A 222 -13.90 12.65 -12.87
C TYR A 222 -14.47 13.99 -13.34
N TYR A 223 -13.67 15.05 -13.28
CA TYR A 223 -14.11 16.41 -13.63
C TYR A 223 -13.62 16.85 -15.01
N LYS A 224 -12.92 15.96 -15.73
CA LYS A 224 -12.35 16.21 -17.06
C LYS A 224 -11.46 17.45 -17.11
N VAL A 225 -10.65 17.61 -16.07
CA VAL A 225 -9.71 18.73 -15.95
C VAL A 225 -8.55 18.56 -16.95
N PRO A 226 -8.23 19.59 -17.74
CA PRO A 226 -7.09 19.53 -18.66
C PRO A 226 -5.76 19.24 -17.95
N ALA A 227 -4.87 18.47 -18.59
CA ALA A 227 -3.57 18.06 -18.03
C ALA A 227 -2.71 19.25 -17.55
N GLU A 228 -2.75 20.38 -18.26
CA GLU A 228 -2.03 21.60 -17.89
C GLU A 228 -2.52 22.21 -16.57
N ILE A 229 -3.79 21.98 -16.22
CA ILE A 229 -4.35 22.42 -14.96
C ILE A 229 -3.97 21.42 -13.87
N ILE A 230 -4.07 20.11 -14.12
CA ILE A 230 -3.70 19.05 -13.16
C ILE A 230 -2.25 19.23 -12.70
N LYS A 231 -1.34 19.53 -13.62
CA LYS A 231 0.08 19.80 -13.31
C LYS A 231 0.31 20.94 -12.31
N LYS A 232 -0.67 21.82 -12.12
CA LYS A 232 -0.64 22.90 -11.13
C LYS A 232 -1.05 22.42 -9.73
N HIS A 233 -1.74 21.27 -9.63
CA HIS A 233 -2.14 20.68 -8.37
C HIS A 233 -1.04 19.70 -7.91
N LYS A 234 -0.13 20.24 -7.15
CA LYS A 234 1.22 19.73 -6.87
C LYS A 234 1.33 18.26 -6.53
N TYR A 235 0.37 17.71 -5.79
CA TYR A 235 0.43 16.33 -5.30
C TYR A 235 -0.60 15.41 -5.98
N ALA A 236 -1.51 15.93 -6.79
CA ALA A 236 -2.64 15.17 -7.34
C ALA A 236 -2.19 13.93 -8.13
N SER A 237 -1.20 14.09 -9.04
CA SER A 237 -0.69 12.96 -9.83
C SER A 237 0.03 11.90 -8.98
N ILE A 238 0.66 12.31 -7.87
CA ILE A 238 1.32 11.37 -6.96
C ILE A 238 0.25 10.59 -6.17
N LEU A 239 -0.77 11.28 -5.64
CA LEU A 239 -1.90 10.65 -4.98
C LEU A 239 -2.59 9.65 -5.91
N HIS A 240 -2.83 10.03 -7.18
CA HIS A 240 -3.45 9.16 -8.17
C HIS A 240 -2.70 7.84 -8.36
N VAL A 241 -1.38 7.88 -8.54
CA VAL A 241 -0.56 6.67 -8.68
C VAL A 241 -0.58 5.84 -7.41
N ALA A 242 -0.47 6.46 -6.24
CA ALA A 242 -0.46 5.78 -4.95
C ALA A 242 -1.80 5.11 -4.64
N ASP A 243 -2.90 5.79 -4.91
CA ASP A 243 -4.26 5.29 -4.71
C ASP A 243 -4.55 4.07 -5.60
N ILE A 244 -4.28 4.17 -6.90
CA ILE A 244 -4.45 3.06 -7.84
C ILE A 244 -3.55 1.88 -7.46
N TYR A 245 -2.30 2.13 -7.05
CA TYR A 245 -1.40 1.06 -6.60
C TYR A 245 -1.97 0.29 -5.40
N ASP A 246 -2.39 1.02 -4.36
CA ASP A 246 -2.94 0.39 -3.17
C ASP A 246 -4.25 -0.34 -3.46
N THR A 247 -5.12 0.26 -4.27
CA THR A 247 -6.37 -0.35 -4.74
C THR A 247 -6.13 -1.66 -5.48
N LEU A 248 -5.18 -1.70 -6.43
CA LEU A 248 -4.84 -2.89 -7.20
C LEU A 248 -4.16 -3.98 -6.36
N SER A 249 -3.45 -3.60 -5.32
CA SER A 249 -2.77 -4.52 -4.40
C SER A 249 -3.74 -5.27 -3.47
N ASN A 250 -4.99 -4.81 -3.36
CA ASN A 250 -5.97 -5.36 -2.43
C ASN A 250 -6.91 -6.36 -3.11
N ASN A 251 -7.07 -7.54 -2.51
CA ASN A 251 -7.91 -8.63 -3.02
C ASN A 251 -9.43 -8.41 -2.85
N ASP A 252 -9.87 -7.42 -2.06
CA ASP A 252 -11.28 -7.28 -1.65
C ASP A 252 -12.00 -6.07 -2.28
N THR A 253 -11.53 -5.59 -3.41
CA THR A 253 -11.90 -4.30 -3.99
C THR A 253 -13.04 -4.33 -5.01
N LYS A 254 -13.94 -5.31 -4.96
CA LYS A 254 -15.10 -5.34 -5.89
C LYS A 254 -15.96 -4.06 -5.89
N SER A 255 -15.86 -3.25 -4.84
CA SER A 255 -16.61 -2.00 -4.68
C SER A 255 -15.86 -0.74 -5.16
N ILE A 256 -14.56 -0.83 -5.48
CA ILE A 256 -13.70 0.34 -5.75
C ILE A 256 -13.20 0.37 -7.21
N LEU A 257 -13.49 -0.65 -7.98
CA LEU A 257 -12.97 -0.86 -9.35
C LEU A 257 -13.58 0.04 -10.44
N ILE A 258 -14.31 1.08 -10.06
CA ILE A 258 -15.09 1.90 -10.99
C ILE A 258 -14.19 2.72 -11.92
N ASP A 259 -12.96 3.02 -11.51
CA ASP A 259 -12.03 3.87 -12.25
C ASP A 259 -10.94 3.11 -13.01
N LEU A 260 -10.93 1.79 -12.91
CA LEU A 260 -9.94 1.00 -13.64
C LEU A 260 -10.35 0.81 -15.10
N PRO A 261 -9.44 1.02 -16.06
CA PRO A 261 -9.66 0.65 -17.44
C PRO A 261 -10.02 -0.84 -17.58
N GLU A 262 -10.84 -1.18 -18.56
CA GLU A 262 -11.37 -2.55 -18.77
C GLU A 262 -10.27 -3.63 -18.77
N ASN A 263 -9.09 -3.32 -19.30
CA ASN A 263 -7.94 -4.24 -19.32
C ASN A 263 -7.34 -4.49 -17.94
N ALA A 264 -7.28 -3.49 -17.07
CA ALA A 264 -6.85 -3.66 -15.67
C ALA A 264 -7.91 -4.41 -14.86
N LEU A 265 -9.19 -4.09 -15.08
CA LEU A 265 -10.34 -4.81 -14.51
C LEU A 265 -10.33 -6.31 -14.88
N TYR A 266 -10.01 -6.62 -16.12
CA TYR A 266 -9.89 -8.01 -16.59
C TYR A 266 -8.78 -8.78 -15.86
N LEU A 267 -7.59 -8.19 -15.74
CA LEU A 267 -6.47 -8.80 -15.02
C LEU A 267 -6.77 -8.99 -13.54
N PHE A 268 -7.38 -7.98 -12.92
CA PHE A 268 -7.81 -8.01 -11.53
C PHE A 268 -8.84 -9.11 -11.24
N ASN A 269 -9.90 -9.17 -12.02
CA ASN A 269 -11.00 -10.15 -11.85
C ASN A 269 -10.51 -11.60 -12.00
N ARG A 270 -9.45 -11.82 -12.78
CA ARG A 270 -8.90 -13.16 -13.02
C ARG A 270 -8.00 -13.65 -11.88
N SER A 271 -7.35 -12.76 -11.13
CA SER A 271 -6.32 -13.10 -10.12
C SER A 271 -6.79 -12.88 -8.68
N GLY A 272 -7.94 -12.26 -8.46
CA GLY A 272 -8.41 -11.92 -7.10
C GLY A 272 -7.51 -10.91 -6.38
N GLY A 273 -6.93 -9.98 -7.13
CA GLY A 273 -5.93 -9.00 -6.75
C GLY A 273 -4.69 -9.13 -7.64
N MET A 274 -3.95 -8.05 -7.80
CA MET A 274 -2.77 -8.05 -8.67
C MET A 274 -1.50 -8.23 -7.83
N THR A 275 -0.59 -9.08 -8.32
CA THR A 275 0.76 -9.13 -7.74
C THR A 275 1.49 -7.82 -8.03
N PRO A 276 2.46 -7.40 -7.19
CA PRO A 276 3.26 -6.19 -7.47
C PRO A 276 3.86 -6.18 -8.88
N LYS A 277 4.30 -7.34 -9.39
CA LYS A 277 4.80 -7.51 -10.77
C LYS A 277 3.73 -7.13 -11.82
N ASN A 278 2.49 -7.58 -11.64
CA ASN A 278 1.40 -7.28 -12.58
C ASN A 278 1.01 -5.80 -12.51
N ILE A 279 1.03 -5.21 -11.31
CA ILE A 279 0.75 -3.77 -11.12
C ILE A 279 1.82 -2.94 -11.81
N ILE A 280 3.10 -3.24 -11.59
CA ILE A 280 4.19 -2.54 -12.28
C ILE A 280 4.07 -2.68 -13.79
N THR A 281 3.73 -3.88 -14.29
CA THR A 281 3.50 -4.08 -15.73
C THR A 281 2.36 -3.21 -16.25
N TYR A 282 1.30 -3.02 -15.47
CA TYR A 282 0.19 -2.13 -15.81
C TYR A 282 0.66 -0.66 -15.94
N PHE A 283 1.38 -0.16 -14.95
CA PHE A 283 1.94 1.21 -15.00
C PHE A 283 2.97 1.39 -16.11
N MET A 284 3.79 0.37 -16.40
CA MET A 284 4.76 0.43 -17.50
C MET A 284 4.09 0.45 -18.87
N LYS A 285 2.96 -0.22 -19.06
CA LYS A 285 2.17 -0.13 -20.30
C LYS A 285 1.64 1.27 -20.52
N ASP A 286 1.12 1.92 -19.49
CA ASP A 286 0.66 3.30 -19.55
C ASP A 286 1.85 4.26 -19.83
N TYR A 287 2.97 4.07 -19.15
CA TYR A 287 4.20 4.84 -19.38
C TYR A 287 4.69 4.73 -20.82
N GLY A 288 4.61 3.54 -21.42
CA GLY A 288 4.98 3.26 -22.81
C GLY A 288 3.94 3.70 -23.86
N ALA A 289 2.81 4.30 -23.47
CA ALA A 289 1.80 4.76 -24.41
C ALA A 289 2.37 5.77 -25.39
N VAL A 290 1.99 5.62 -26.68
CA VAL A 290 2.57 6.39 -27.81
C VAL A 290 2.19 7.86 -27.77
N SER A 291 1.03 8.19 -27.21
CA SER A 291 0.53 9.57 -27.14
C SER A 291 0.12 9.98 -25.72
N GLU A 292 0.25 11.27 -25.40
CA GLU A 292 -0.22 11.82 -24.11
C GLU A 292 -1.74 11.62 -23.92
N SER A 293 -2.50 11.65 -25.01
CA SER A 293 -3.95 11.43 -24.99
C SER A 293 -4.39 10.02 -24.58
N GLN A 294 -3.46 9.08 -24.48
CA GLN A 294 -3.71 7.72 -24.03
C GLN A 294 -3.24 7.48 -22.60
N ARG A 295 -2.47 8.40 -22.01
CA ARG A 295 -1.89 8.23 -20.67
C ARG A 295 -2.89 8.56 -19.58
N LEU A 296 -3.00 7.67 -18.62
CA LEU A 296 -3.77 7.90 -17.39
C LEU A 296 -2.92 8.63 -16.34
N PHE A 297 -1.63 8.27 -16.24
CA PHE A 297 -0.74 8.70 -15.19
C PHE A 297 0.33 9.67 -15.68
N ASP A 298 0.83 10.51 -14.77
CA ASP A 298 2.00 11.34 -15.02
C ASP A 298 3.25 10.45 -15.19
N PRO A 299 3.95 10.51 -16.35
CA PRO A 299 5.08 9.63 -16.62
C PRO A 299 6.26 9.87 -15.68
N THR A 300 6.43 11.10 -15.15
CA THR A 300 7.48 11.41 -14.18
C THR A 300 7.18 10.72 -12.85
N VAL A 301 5.93 10.78 -12.39
CA VAL A 301 5.49 10.11 -11.17
C VAL A 301 5.63 8.59 -11.32
N VAL A 302 5.16 8.02 -12.44
CA VAL A 302 5.27 6.58 -12.70
C VAL A 302 6.73 6.11 -12.69
N LYS A 303 7.64 6.88 -13.29
CA LYS A 303 9.07 6.57 -13.28
C LYS A 303 9.65 6.49 -11.87
N HIS A 304 9.28 7.43 -11.00
CA HIS A 304 9.73 7.42 -9.60
C HIS A 304 9.05 6.33 -8.79
N PHE A 305 7.75 6.09 -9.00
CA PHE A 305 7.01 5.00 -8.38
C PHE A 305 7.65 3.63 -8.65
N ILE A 306 7.95 3.30 -9.92
CA ILE A 306 8.57 2.02 -10.30
C ILE A 306 9.92 1.80 -9.60
N LYS A 307 10.67 2.87 -9.33
CA LYS A 307 11.94 2.77 -8.60
C LYS A 307 11.75 2.44 -7.11
N CYS A 308 10.63 2.85 -6.55
CA CYS A 308 10.34 2.72 -5.11
C CYS A 308 9.56 1.45 -4.75
N VAL A 309 8.96 0.76 -5.72
CA VAL A 309 8.12 -0.41 -5.45
C VAL A 309 8.92 -1.69 -5.58
N SER A 310 8.86 -2.53 -4.53
CA SER A 310 9.44 -3.86 -4.55
C SER A 310 8.52 -4.84 -5.28
N ILE A 311 9.04 -5.50 -6.33
CA ILE A 311 8.28 -6.55 -7.07
C ILE A 311 8.09 -7.78 -6.19
N TYR A 312 9.11 -8.09 -5.40
CA TYR A 312 9.14 -9.27 -4.53
C TYR A 312 9.28 -8.84 -3.08
N SER A 313 8.21 -9.03 -2.31
CA SER A 313 8.16 -8.62 -0.91
C SER A 313 9.12 -9.43 -0.04
N LYS A 314 9.76 -8.76 0.92
CA LYS A 314 10.63 -9.40 1.93
C LYS A 314 9.89 -10.52 2.65
N GLY A 315 10.55 -11.65 2.87
CA GLY A 315 9.99 -12.85 3.51
C GLY A 315 9.17 -13.76 2.57
N ARG A 316 8.91 -13.36 1.32
CA ARG A 316 8.21 -14.22 0.36
C ARG A 316 9.10 -15.28 -0.23
N ARG A 317 8.51 -16.45 -0.47
CA ARG A 317 9.13 -17.52 -1.24
C ARG A 317 9.06 -17.22 -2.72
N VAL A 318 10.20 -17.38 -3.38
CA VAL A 318 10.34 -17.14 -4.82
C VAL A 318 11.07 -18.32 -5.47
N LYS A 319 10.77 -18.55 -6.73
CA LYS A 319 11.47 -19.54 -7.57
C LYS A 319 12.52 -18.82 -8.41
N LEU A 320 13.75 -19.33 -8.37
CA LEU A 320 14.85 -18.82 -9.17
C LEU A 320 14.92 -19.49 -10.54
N SER A 321 15.61 -18.86 -11.48
CA SER A 321 15.73 -19.34 -12.87
C SER A 321 16.46 -20.68 -13.01
N ASN A 322 17.28 -21.06 -12.04
CA ASN A 322 17.92 -22.38 -11.97
C ASN A 322 17.05 -23.47 -11.31
N GLY A 323 15.82 -23.13 -10.91
CA GLY A 323 14.87 -24.02 -10.26
C GLY A 323 14.91 -24.01 -8.74
N ASP A 324 15.92 -23.40 -8.12
CA ASP A 324 16.03 -23.32 -6.66
C ASP A 324 14.88 -22.47 -6.06
N ILE A 325 14.52 -22.78 -4.81
CA ILE A 325 13.54 -22.00 -4.03
C ILE A 325 14.29 -21.15 -3.01
N ALA A 326 13.92 -19.89 -2.94
CA ALA A 326 14.55 -18.93 -2.05
C ALA A 326 13.51 -18.06 -1.32
N VAL A 327 13.93 -17.38 -0.26
CA VAL A 327 13.16 -16.38 0.46
C VAL A 327 13.80 -15.02 0.22
N VAL A 328 12.99 -14.02 -0.10
CA VAL A 328 13.46 -12.63 -0.26
C VAL A 328 13.91 -12.08 1.08
N ASN A 329 15.18 -11.68 1.17
CA ASN A 329 15.78 -11.10 2.37
C ASN A 329 15.78 -9.58 2.35
N ARG A 330 16.13 -8.98 1.21
CA ARG A 330 16.26 -7.53 1.07
C ARG A 330 15.99 -7.09 -0.36
N ASN A 331 15.33 -5.93 -0.50
CA ASN A 331 15.15 -5.24 -1.77
C ASN A 331 16.15 -4.07 -1.92
N PHE A 332 16.38 -3.65 -3.16
CA PHE A 332 17.29 -2.56 -3.48
C PHE A 332 16.58 -1.52 -4.34
N LEU A 333 16.73 -0.26 -3.98
CA LEU A 333 16.16 0.86 -4.71
C LEU A 333 16.62 0.86 -6.18
N GLY A 334 15.67 0.91 -7.10
CA GLY A 334 15.94 0.89 -8.54
C GLY A 334 16.25 -0.49 -9.13
N HIS A 335 16.26 -1.54 -8.32
CA HIS A 335 16.48 -2.94 -8.72
C HIS A 335 15.39 -3.85 -8.13
N SER A 336 14.14 -3.44 -8.27
CA SER A 336 12.96 -4.07 -7.68
C SER A 336 12.75 -5.53 -8.12
N ASP A 337 13.33 -5.95 -9.25
CA ASP A 337 13.29 -7.32 -9.80
C ASP A 337 14.47 -8.21 -9.39
N ARG A 338 15.48 -7.65 -8.69
CA ARG A 338 16.72 -8.34 -8.33
C ARG A 338 17.04 -8.23 -6.84
N PRO A 339 16.22 -8.84 -5.97
CA PRO A 339 16.43 -8.78 -4.52
C PRO A 339 17.68 -9.58 -4.08
N GLU A 340 18.08 -9.39 -2.82
CA GLU A 340 18.87 -10.36 -2.09
C GLU A 340 17.96 -11.49 -1.60
N VAL A 341 18.37 -12.71 -1.79
CA VAL A 341 17.60 -13.90 -1.44
C VAL A 341 18.40 -14.88 -0.61
N VAL A 342 17.74 -15.61 0.29
CA VAL A 342 18.29 -16.78 1.00
C VAL A 342 17.71 -18.03 0.35
N VAL A 343 18.58 -18.87 -0.22
CA VAL A 343 18.16 -20.12 -0.87
C VAL A 343 17.83 -21.17 0.19
N ILE A 344 16.58 -21.63 0.19
CA ILE A 344 16.06 -22.58 1.17
C ILE A 344 15.98 -24.03 0.64
N ASP A 345 15.93 -24.18 -0.68
CA ASP A 345 15.92 -25.50 -1.33
C ASP A 345 16.58 -25.45 -2.71
N GLY A 346 17.19 -26.54 -3.12
CA GLY A 346 17.87 -26.68 -4.41
C GLY A 346 19.39 -26.69 -4.31
N THR A 347 20.06 -26.39 -5.44
CA THR A 347 21.51 -26.56 -5.61
C THR A 347 22.35 -25.58 -4.80
N LEU A 348 21.82 -24.41 -4.52
CA LEU A 348 22.48 -23.32 -3.78
C LEU A 348 21.95 -23.19 -2.34
N LYS A 349 21.30 -24.22 -1.81
CA LYS A 349 20.70 -24.21 -0.47
C LYS A 349 21.66 -23.68 0.60
N GLY A 350 21.14 -22.76 1.46
CA GLY A 350 21.87 -22.14 2.56
C GLY A 350 22.69 -20.91 2.14
N LYS A 351 22.75 -20.55 0.85
CA LYS A 351 23.46 -19.34 0.41
C LYS A 351 22.54 -18.11 0.46
N THR A 352 23.11 -16.99 0.90
CA THR A 352 22.53 -15.66 0.71
C THR A 352 23.15 -15.05 -0.55
N ILE A 353 22.31 -14.64 -1.50
CA ILE A 353 22.71 -14.18 -2.82
C ILE A 353 22.09 -12.80 -3.09
N ASN A 354 22.95 -11.78 -3.25
CA ASN A 354 22.55 -10.50 -3.80
C ASN A 354 22.48 -10.62 -5.32
N LEU A 355 21.28 -10.64 -5.89
CA LEU A 355 21.08 -10.78 -7.34
C LEU A 355 21.48 -9.54 -8.12
N THR A 356 21.64 -8.38 -7.49
CA THR A 356 21.98 -7.10 -8.13
C THR A 356 23.49 -7.00 -8.41
N GLU A 357 24.34 -7.40 -7.44
CA GLU A 357 25.77 -7.10 -7.47
C GLU A 357 26.67 -8.32 -7.65
N ASN A 358 26.18 -9.51 -7.33
CA ASN A 358 27.03 -10.71 -7.33
C ASN A 358 27.28 -11.22 -8.74
N VAL A 359 28.49 -10.94 -9.25
CA VAL A 359 28.92 -11.29 -10.61
C VAL A 359 28.79 -12.78 -10.95
N ASN A 360 28.90 -13.67 -9.95
CA ASN A 360 28.74 -15.11 -10.15
C ASN A 360 27.30 -15.53 -10.39
N TYR A 361 26.33 -14.65 -10.09
CA TYR A 361 24.90 -14.94 -10.17
C TYR A 361 24.11 -13.93 -11.00
N LEU A 362 24.78 -13.17 -11.90
CA LEU A 362 24.11 -12.21 -12.79
C LEU A 362 23.06 -12.88 -13.69
N ASN A 363 23.29 -14.15 -14.07
CA ASN A 363 22.34 -14.93 -14.87
C ASN A 363 21.20 -15.54 -14.04
N LEU A 364 21.28 -15.45 -12.71
CA LEU A 364 20.24 -15.91 -11.82
C LEU A 364 19.19 -14.79 -11.65
N SER A 365 17.93 -15.12 -11.81
CA SER A 365 16.82 -14.19 -11.64
C SER A 365 15.66 -14.84 -10.91
N VAL A 366 14.83 -14.04 -10.29
CA VAL A 366 13.54 -14.49 -9.77
C VAL A 366 12.58 -14.61 -10.96
N ILE A 367 11.95 -15.78 -11.12
CA ILE A 367 11.00 -16.02 -12.22
C ILE A 367 9.54 -15.91 -11.75
N ASP A 368 9.24 -16.32 -10.51
CA ASP A 368 7.89 -16.22 -9.98
C ASP A 368 7.86 -16.36 -8.44
N TYR A 369 6.71 -16.07 -7.85
CA TYR A 369 6.40 -16.47 -6.49
C TYR A 369 6.16 -17.99 -6.41
N VAL A 370 6.51 -18.59 -5.28
CA VAL A 370 6.06 -19.96 -4.95
C VAL A 370 4.67 -19.84 -4.35
N HIS A 371 3.67 -20.27 -5.10
CA HIS A 371 2.30 -20.39 -4.60
C HIS A 371 2.13 -21.75 -3.93
N ASP A 372 1.64 -21.78 -2.70
CA ASP A 372 1.27 -23.06 -2.08
C ASP A 372 0.09 -23.67 -2.86
N GLU A 373 0.14 -25.00 -3.09
CA GLU A 373 -0.92 -25.72 -3.80
C GLU A 373 -2.32 -25.53 -3.19
N LYS A 374 -2.39 -25.08 -1.93
CA LYS A 374 -3.64 -24.81 -1.21
C LYS A 374 -4.32 -23.51 -1.68
N ASP A 375 -3.59 -22.55 -2.21
CA ASP A 375 -4.16 -21.29 -2.73
C ASP A 375 -4.96 -21.50 -4.02
N TYR A 376 -4.68 -22.57 -4.76
CA TYR A 376 -5.42 -22.94 -5.99
C TYR A 376 -6.76 -23.64 -5.71
N LYS A 377 -6.92 -24.30 -4.56
CA LYS A 377 -8.16 -25.04 -4.23
C LYS A 377 -9.31 -24.18 -3.73
N LEU A 378 -9.04 -22.92 -3.37
CA LEU A 378 -10.09 -21.95 -2.98
C LEU A 378 -10.65 -21.16 -4.18
N LYS A 379 -10.13 -21.39 -5.39
CA LYS A 379 -10.51 -20.66 -6.62
C LYS A 379 -11.24 -21.51 -7.64
N MET A 380 -11.61 -22.76 -7.31
CA MET A 380 -12.58 -23.58 -8.04
C MET A 380 -13.88 -23.63 -7.22
#